data_d6601485752cd1a03514c0ea5f397856
#
_entry.id   d6601485752cd1a03514c0ea5f397856
#
_cell.length_a   1.000
_cell.length_b   1.000
_cell.length_c   1.000
_cell.angle_alpha   90.00
_cell.angle_beta   90.00
_cell.angle_gamma   90.00
#
_symmetry.space_group_name_H-M   'P 1'
#
loop_
_entity.id
_entity.type
_entity.pdbx_description
1 polymer ?
#
loop_
_entity_poly.entity_id
_entity_poly.type
_entity_poly.pdbx_seq_one_letter_code
_entity_poly.pdbx_strand_id
1 'polypeptide(L)'
;MRNYETKVYNYVDKKTGKQIVKAVTMYAGKSISAVAKCDPQDVFDLDFGAKLALLRLDQKIALKRAASMKAYAKFCEMNLEFIENEKRRVKNALERAQVAASDRLVDAKQYEDEIKALLSDI
;
A
#
# COMPACT_ATOMS: atom_id res chain seq x y z
N MET A 1 -5.74 7.74 21.28
CA MET A 1 -4.57 7.56 22.16
C MET A 1 -3.30 7.50 21.34
N ARG A 2 -2.27 8.23 21.78
CA ARG A 2 -0.97 8.18 21.10
C ARG A 2 -0.26 6.87 21.42
N ASN A 3 0.24 6.21 20.41
CA ASN A 3 1.06 5.01 20.55
C ASN A 3 2.55 5.29 20.25
N TYR A 4 2.99 6.52 20.45
CA TYR A 4 4.36 6.97 20.25
C TYR A 4 4.73 7.96 21.36
N GLU A 5 6.00 7.98 21.71
CA GLU A 5 6.52 8.89 22.73
C GLU A 5 6.73 10.28 22.15
N THR A 6 6.36 11.29 22.91
CA THR A 6 6.52 12.68 22.52
C THR A 6 7.36 13.43 23.53
N LYS A 7 8.15 14.38 23.03
CA LYS A 7 8.88 15.34 23.86
C LYS A 7 8.43 16.73 23.44
N VAL A 8 8.28 17.62 24.42
CA VAL A 8 7.86 18.99 24.19
C VAL A 8 8.94 19.94 24.68
N TYR A 9 9.36 20.85 23.85
CA TYR A 9 10.34 21.87 24.15
C TYR A 9 9.73 23.24 23.97
N ASN A 10 10.18 24.24 24.76
CA ASN A 10 9.83 25.62 24.50
C ASN A 10 11.11 26.46 24.40
N TYR A 11 11.08 27.44 23.55
CA TYR A 11 12.22 28.35 23.35
C TYR A 11 11.75 29.63 22.65
N VAL A 12 12.61 30.64 22.67
CA VAL A 12 12.37 31.90 21.98
C VAL A 12 13.19 31.93 20.68
N ASP A 13 12.52 32.21 19.56
CA ASP A 13 13.21 32.41 18.29
C ASP A 13 13.93 33.76 18.34
N LYS A 14 15.25 33.72 18.27
CA LYS A 14 16.10 34.92 18.37
C LYS A 14 15.89 35.90 17.23
N LYS A 15 15.45 35.43 16.08
CA LYS A 15 15.22 36.29 14.90
C LYS A 15 13.91 37.06 14.97
N THR A 16 12.85 36.42 15.46
CA THR A 16 11.51 36.99 15.45
C THR A 16 11.01 37.39 16.83
N GLY A 17 11.66 36.91 17.89
CA GLY A 17 11.21 37.11 19.28
C GLY A 17 10.00 36.28 19.65
N LYS A 18 9.53 35.40 18.79
CA LYS A 18 8.37 34.57 19.05
C LYS A 18 8.68 33.44 20.05
N GLN A 19 7.75 33.19 20.94
CA GLN A 19 7.78 31.98 21.77
C GLN A 19 7.37 30.80 20.92
N ILE A 20 8.17 29.73 20.97
CA ILE A 20 7.91 28.54 20.17
C ILE A 20 7.79 27.34 21.13
N VAL A 21 6.72 26.57 20.96
CA VAL A 21 6.55 25.27 21.60
C VAL A 21 6.67 24.21 20.49
N LYS A 22 7.61 23.29 20.68
CA LYS A 22 7.89 22.25 19.68
C LYS A 22 7.62 20.87 20.28
N ALA A 23 6.78 20.10 19.63
CA ALA A 23 6.54 18.70 19.95
C ALA A 23 7.30 17.82 18.96
N VAL A 24 8.03 16.83 19.47
CA VAL A 24 8.90 15.96 18.67
C VAL A 24 8.63 14.50 19.01
N THR A 25 8.70 13.65 18.00
CA THR A 25 8.66 12.21 18.18
C THR A 25 9.52 11.52 17.11
N MET A 26 9.80 10.25 17.35
CA MET A 26 10.35 9.36 16.32
C MET A 26 9.20 8.53 15.73
N TYR A 27 9.08 8.54 14.42
CA TYR A 27 8.08 7.76 13.71
C TYR A 27 8.71 7.13 12.47
N ALA A 28 8.61 5.81 12.37
CA ALA A 28 9.18 5.03 11.26
C ALA A 28 10.67 5.33 11.05
N GLY A 29 11.44 5.49 12.15
CA GLY A 29 12.87 5.74 12.11
C GLY A 29 13.26 7.18 11.79
N LYS A 30 12.29 8.09 11.67
CA LYS A 30 12.54 9.51 11.37
C LYS A 30 12.01 10.41 12.49
N SER A 31 12.72 11.50 12.75
CA SER A 31 12.26 12.53 13.67
C SER A 31 11.18 13.37 12.98
N ILE A 32 10.04 13.51 13.64
CA ILE A 32 8.92 14.33 13.16
C ILE A 32 8.61 15.36 14.25
N SER A 33 8.39 16.58 13.85
CA SER A 33 8.07 17.65 14.79
C SER A 33 6.96 18.55 14.26
N ALA A 34 6.30 19.22 15.20
CA ALA A 34 5.33 20.27 14.93
C ALA A 34 5.51 21.37 15.95
N VAL A 35 5.16 22.59 15.57
CA VAL A 35 5.38 23.75 16.41
C VAL A 35 4.10 24.56 16.56
N ALA A 36 4.00 25.26 17.69
CA ALA A 36 3.06 26.33 17.92
C ALA A 36 3.86 27.59 18.20
N LYS A 37 3.53 28.67 17.55
CA LYS A 37 4.22 29.96 17.69
C LYS A 37 3.30 31.01 18.29
N CYS A 38 3.82 31.74 19.26
CA CYS A 38 3.10 32.86 19.87
C CYS A 38 3.85 34.15 19.55
N ASP A 39 3.14 35.15 19.02
CA ASP A 39 3.75 36.45 18.73
C ASP A 39 4.21 37.14 20.02
N PRO A 40 5.29 37.95 19.98
CA PRO A 40 5.79 38.63 21.16
C PRO A 40 4.78 39.56 21.83
N GLN A 41 3.80 40.01 21.07
CA GLN A 41 2.74 40.93 21.53
C GLN A 41 1.63 40.19 22.31
N ASP A 42 1.51 38.87 22.12
CA ASP A 42 0.44 38.10 22.73
C ASP A 42 0.90 37.53 24.07
N VAL A 43 -0.09 37.25 24.93
CA VAL A 43 0.20 36.54 26.19
C VAL A 43 0.54 35.09 25.87
N PHE A 44 1.74 34.67 26.27
CA PHE A 44 2.19 33.29 26.05
C PHE A 44 1.57 32.36 27.08
N ASP A 45 0.89 31.32 26.59
CA ASP A 45 0.32 30.23 27.39
C ASP A 45 1.01 28.92 26.98
N LEU A 46 1.87 28.42 27.85
CA LEU A 46 2.63 27.20 27.59
C LEU A 46 1.71 25.99 27.42
N ASP A 47 0.68 25.88 28.27
CA ASP A 47 -0.24 24.73 28.21
C ASP A 47 -1.02 24.72 26.90
N PHE A 48 -1.51 25.86 26.46
CA PHE A 48 -2.19 25.98 25.16
C PHE A 48 -1.23 25.68 24.02
N GLY A 49 -0.02 26.25 24.06
CA GLY A 49 1.01 26.01 23.04
C GLY A 49 1.40 24.55 22.96
N ALA A 50 1.57 23.87 24.09
CA ALA A 50 1.89 22.45 24.14
C ALA A 50 0.77 21.59 23.53
N LYS A 51 -0.48 21.86 23.88
CA LYS A 51 -1.64 21.16 23.32
C LYS A 51 -1.72 21.34 21.80
N LEU A 52 -1.53 22.57 21.34
CA LEU A 52 -1.59 22.87 19.92
C LEU A 52 -0.46 22.18 19.14
N ALA A 53 0.77 22.22 19.66
CA ALA A 53 1.92 21.56 19.04
C ALA A 53 1.71 20.04 19.00
N LEU A 54 1.20 19.44 20.06
CA LEU A 54 0.92 18.01 20.11
C LEU A 54 -0.19 17.60 19.13
N LEU A 55 -1.26 18.39 19.02
CA LEU A 55 -2.32 18.11 18.04
C LEU A 55 -1.82 18.22 16.60
N ARG A 56 -0.98 19.23 16.34
CA ARG A 56 -0.35 19.36 15.01
C ARG A 56 0.58 18.19 14.70
N LEU A 57 1.30 17.69 15.69
CA LEU A 57 2.13 16.50 15.54
C LEU A 57 1.27 15.27 15.26
N ASP A 58 0.20 15.07 16.03
CA ASP A 58 -0.75 13.97 15.80
C ASP A 58 -1.35 14.01 14.41
N GLN A 59 -1.70 15.22 13.92
CA GLN A 59 -2.20 15.40 12.57
C GLN A 59 -1.16 14.99 11.52
N LYS A 60 0.09 15.39 11.67
CA LYS A 60 1.17 14.99 10.75
C LYS A 60 1.33 13.49 10.69
N ILE A 61 1.30 12.82 11.84
CA ILE A 61 1.45 11.37 11.90
C ILE A 61 0.23 10.68 11.28
N ALA A 62 -0.97 11.16 11.57
CA ALA A 62 -2.20 10.63 10.98
C ALA A 62 -2.18 10.73 9.45
N LEU A 63 -1.71 11.86 8.89
CA LEU A 63 -1.57 12.03 7.46
C LEU A 63 -0.54 11.09 6.86
N LYS A 64 0.58 10.85 7.55
CA LYS A 64 1.60 9.89 7.10
C LYS A 64 1.06 8.46 7.11
N ARG A 65 0.31 8.08 8.15
CA ARG A 65 -0.34 6.77 8.23
C ARG A 65 -1.35 6.58 7.10
N ALA A 66 -2.15 7.61 6.81
CA ALA A 66 -3.12 7.56 5.72
C ALA A 66 -2.42 7.40 4.37
N ALA A 67 -1.33 8.13 4.13
CA ALA A 67 -0.55 8.03 2.89
C ALA A 67 0.05 6.62 2.72
N SER A 68 0.58 6.03 3.80
CA SER A 68 1.12 4.67 3.78
C SER A 68 0.03 3.64 3.46
N MET A 69 -1.14 3.80 4.05
CA MET A 69 -2.27 2.89 3.79
C MET A 69 -2.79 3.03 2.36
N LYS A 70 -2.83 4.24 1.81
CA LYS A 70 -3.19 4.46 0.39
C LYS A 70 -2.19 3.78 -0.55
N ALA A 71 -0.89 3.91 -0.26
CA ALA A 71 0.15 3.27 -1.06
C ALA A 71 0.02 1.75 -1.02
N TYR A 72 -0.26 1.19 0.16
CA TYR A 72 -0.47 -0.25 0.31
C TYR A 72 -1.71 -0.71 -0.44
N ALA A 73 -2.81 0.04 -0.36
CA ALA A 73 -4.04 -0.28 -1.09
C ALA A 73 -3.80 -0.30 -2.60
N LYS A 74 -3.05 0.68 -3.12
CA LYS A 74 -2.69 0.73 -4.53
C LYS A 74 -1.83 -0.48 -4.94
N PHE A 75 -0.88 -0.86 -4.10
CA PHE A 75 -0.07 -2.05 -4.33
C PHE A 75 -0.92 -3.30 -4.41
N CYS A 76 -1.89 -3.45 -3.51
CA CYS A 76 -2.83 -4.58 -3.53
C CYS A 76 -3.70 -4.59 -4.79
N GLU A 77 -4.16 -3.43 -5.24
CA GLU A 77 -4.93 -3.31 -6.47
C GLU A 77 -4.12 -3.76 -7.69
N MET A 78 -2.85 -3.33 -7.78
CA MET A 78 -1.95 -3.73 -8.85
C MET A 78 -1.69 -5.23 -8.86
N ASN A 79 -1.50 -5.83 -7.68
CA ASN A 79 -1.31 -7.27 -7.56
C ASN A 79 -2.57 -8.03 -7.94
N LEU A 80 -3.73 -7.54 -7.56
CA LEU A 80 -5.01 -8.17 -7.91
C LEU A 80 -5.21 -8.16 -9.42
N GLU A 81 -4.93 -7.04 -10.09
CA GLU A 81 -5.00 -6.93 -11.54
C GLU A 81 -4.04 -7.91 -12.23
N PHE A 82 -2.80 -8.01 -11.73
CA PHE A 82 -1.83 -8.97 -12.23
C PHE A 82 -2.34 -10.41 -12.11
N ILE A 83 -2.89 -10.78 -10.97
CA ILE A 83 -3.43 -12.13 -10.72
C ILE A 83 -4.59 -12.41 -11.66
N GLU A 84 -5.50 -11.46 -11.87
CA GLU A 84 -6.62 -11.62 -12.78
C GLU A 84 -6.16 -11.82 -14.23
N ASN A 85 -5.15 -11.07 -14.68
CA ASN A 85 -4.57 -11.21 -15.99
C ASN A 85 -3.91 -12.58 -16.17
N GLU A 86 -3.16 -13.04 -15.18
CA GLU A 86 -2.53 -14.36 -15.18
C GLU A 86 -3.58 -15.48 -15.21
N LYS A 87 -4.64 -15.34 -14.44
CA LYS A 87 -5.76 -16.29 -14.44
C LYS A 87 -6.38 -16.40 -15.82
N ARG A 88 -6.61 -15.28 -16.50
CA ARG A 88 -7.17 -15.26 -17.85
C ARG A 88 -6.23 -15.94 -18.85
N ARG A 89 -4.93 -15.66 -18.76
CA ARG A 89 -3.92 -16.28 -19.63
C ARG A 89 -3.90 -17.80 -19.47
N VAL A 90 -3.90 -18.28 -18.24
CA VAL A 90 -3.89 -19.71 -17.94
C VAL A 90 -5.18 -20.36 -18.39
N LYS A 91 -6.31 -19.72 -18.17
CA LYS A 91 -7.62 -20.21 -18.62
C LYS A 91 -7.67 -20.38 -20.15
N ASN A 92 -7.15 -19.39 -20.89
CA ASN A 92 -7.09 -19.46 -22.35
C ASN A 92 -6.16 -20.60 -22.82
N ALA A 93 -5.03 -20.79 -22.15
CA ALA A 93 -4.11 -21.89 -22.44
C ALA A 93 -4.78 -23.24 -22.16
N LEU A 94 -5.53 -23.36 -21.08
CA LEU A 94 -6.27 -24.57 -20.76
C LEU A 94 -7.30 -24.90 -21.82
N GLU A 95 -8.09 -23.94 -22.27
CA GLU A 95 -9.09 -24.13 -23.32
C GLU A 95 -8.45 -24.62 -24.61
N ARG A 96 -7.33 -24.01 -25.03
CA ARG A 96 -6.60 -24.43 -26.22
C ARG A 96 -6.03 -25.85 -26.07
N ALA A 97 -5.52 -26.19 -24.90
CA ALA A 97 -5.00 -27.54 -24.62
C ALA A 97 -6.13 -28.58 -24.67
N GLN A 98 -7.30 -28.27 -24.15
CA GLN A 98 -8.46 -29.17 -24.18
C GLN A 98 -8.93 -29.43 -25.61
N VAL A 99 -9.00 -28.38 -26.43
CA VAL A 99 -9.35 -28.51 -27.88
C VAL A 99 -8.31 -29.36 -28.57
N ALA A 100 -7.01 -29.10 -28.37
CA ALA A 100 -5.95 -29.89 -28.97
C ALA A 100 -6.02 -31.36 -28.58
N ALA A 101 -6.31 -31.64 -27.29
CA ALA A 101 -6.46 -33.01 -26.80
C ALA A 101 -7.64 -33.72 -27.49
N SER A 102 -8.78 -33.04 -27.65
CA SER A 102 -9.94 -33.59 -28.33
C SER A 102 -9.64 -33.91 -29.82
N ASP A 103 -8.93 -33.01 -30.49
CA ASP A 103 -8.55 -33.24 -31.89
C ASP A 103 -7.61 -34.43 -32.04
N ARG A 104 -6.68 -34.60 -31.11
CA ARG A 104 -5.76 -35.75 -31.09
C ARG A 104 -6.48 -37.06 -30.84
N LEU A 105 -7.53 -37.05 -29.99
CA LEU A 105 -8.35 -38.24 -29.78
C LEU A 105 -9.15 -38.62 -31.00
N VAL A 106 -9.63 -37.65 -31.78
CA VAL A 106 -10.29 -37.92 -33.07
C VAL A 106 -9.32 -38.57 -34.04
N ASP A 107 -8.08 -38.04 -34.15
CA ASP A 107 -7.05 -38.64 -35.01
C ASP A 107 -6.74 -40.08 -34.56
N ALA A 108 -6.60 -40.32 -33.28
CA ALA A 108 -6.34 -41.65 -32.72
C ALA A 108 -7.44 -42.64 -33.09
N LYS A 109 -8.68 -42.21 -33.02
CA LYS A 109 -9.84 -43.04 -33.40
C LYS A 109 -9.83 -43.39 -34.87
N GLN A 110 -9.46 -42.42 -35.73
CA GLN A 110 -9.34 -42.63 -37.16
C GLN A 110 -8.27 -43.68 -37.48
N TYR A 111 -7.12 -43.59 -36.83
CA TYR A 111 -6.07 -44.61 -36.99
C TYR A 111 -6.50 -45.96 -36.49
N GLU A 112 -7.24 -46.04 -35.40
CA GLU A 112 -7.80 -47.32 -34.90
C GLU A 112 -8.71 -47.96 -35.96
N ASP A 113 -9.58 -47.20 -36.59
CA ASP A 113 -10.47 -47.67 -37.65
C ASP A 113 -9.70 -48.14 -38.89
N GLU A 114 -8.66 -47.43 -39.27
CA GLU A 114 -7.77 -47.84 -40.36
C GLU A 114 -7.05 -49.17 -40.09
N ILE A 115 -6.59 -49.34 -38.86
CA ILE A 115 -5.95 -50.61 -38.43
C ILE A 115 -6.95 -51.74 -38.50
N LYS A 116 -8.16 -51.55 -38.01
CA LYS A 116 -9.23 -52.57 -38.06
C LYS A 116 -9.57 -52.96 -39.47
N ALA A 117 -9.67 -51.97 -40.40
CA ALA A 117 -9.93 -52.22 -41.76
C ALA A 117 -8.79 -53.05 -42.44
N LEU A 118 -7.54 -52.68 -42.12
CA LEU A 118 -6.38 -53.38 -42.65
C LEU A 118 -6.33 -54.82 -42.20
N LEU A 119 -6.61 -55.08 -40.91
CA LEU A 119 -6.61 -56.43 -40.34
C LEU A 119 -7.77 -57.28 -40.88
N SER A 120 -8.90 -56.70 -41.22
CA SER A 120 -10.04 -57.43 -41.75
C SER A 120 -9.82 -57.91 -43.21
N ASP A 121 -8.85 -57.33 -43.92
CA ASP A 121 -8.49 -57.78 -45.29
C ASP A 121 -7.57 -58.99 -45.33
N ILE A 122 -7.11 -59.40 -44.16
CA ILE A 122 -6.29 -60.64 -44.02
C ILE A 122 -7.27 -61.83 -43.84
#